data_939b093c85ea0fa16afc61afdcbe08dc
#
_entry.id   939b093c85ea0fa16afc61afdcbe08dc
#
_cell.length_a   1.000
_cell.length_b   1.000
_cell.length_c   1.000
_cell.angle_alpha   90.00
_cell.angle_beta   90.00
_cell.angle_gamma   90.00
#
_symmetry.space_group_name_H-M   'P 1'
#
loop_
_entity.id
_entity.type
_entity.pdbx_description
1 polymer ?
#
loop_
_entity_poly.entity_id
_entity_poly.type
_entity_poly.pdbx_seq_one_letter_code
_entity_poly.pdbx_strand_id
1 'polypeptide(L)' 'LGSRGVNVNAVAPGFIKTPMTDALTEEQRNAMLGLIAMKRYGLPEEIAGVVSFLVSKDASYVTGQVIEISGGLMM' A
#
# COMPACT_ATOMS: atom_id res chain seq x y z
N LEU A 1 1.51 -23.76 5.10
CA LEU A 1 2.71 -22.94 5.20
C LEU A 1 2.95 -22.45 6.62
N GLY A 2 1.90 -21.93 7.28
CA GLY A 2 2.03 -21.43 8.66
C GLY A 2 2.51 -22.49 9.66
N SER A 3 2.16 -23.75 9.45
CA SER A 3 2.55 -24.83 10.34
C SER A 3 4.06 -25.12 10.37
N ARG A 4 4.80 -24.54 9.42
CA ARG A 4 6.27 -24.68 9.36
C ARG A 4 6.98 -23.39 9.74
N GLY A 5 6.29 -22.47 10.40
CA GLY A 5 6.88 -21.21 10.78
C GLY A 5 7.06 -20.25 9.62
N VAL A 6 6.41 -20.50 8.48
CA VAL A 6 6.47 -19.63 7.32
C VAL A 6 5.22 -18.76 7.27
N ASN A 7 5.40 -17.45 7.23
CA ASN A 7 4.30 -16.50 7.10
C ASN A 7 4.19 -16.05 5.64
N VAL A 8 2.95 -16.01 5.15
CA VAL A 8 2.66 -15.57 3.78
C VAL A 8 1.62 -14.46 3.85
N ASN A 9 2.01 -13.26 3.42
CA ASN A 9 1.13 -12.11 3.36
C ASN A 9 1.28 -11.42 2.00
N ALA A 10 0.30 -10.62 1.64
CA ALA A 10 0.33 -9.82 0.43
C ALA A 10 0.04 -8.37 0.76
N VAL A 11 0.54 -7.45 -0.06
CA VAL A 11 0.18 -6.04 0.02
C VAL A 11 -0.51 -5.63 -1.27
N ALA A 12 -1.51 -4.76 -1.15
CA ALA A 12 -2.26 -4.23 -2.28
C ALA A 12 -2.12 -2.70 -2.27
N PRO A 13 -1.13 -2.15 -2.99
CA PRO A 13 -0.93 -0.71 -3.04
C PRO A 13 -2.05 -0.03 -3.83
N GLY A 14 -2.42 1.18 -3.42
CA GLY A 14 -3.29 2.05 -4.19
C GLY A 14 -2.50 2.93 -5.14
N PHE A 15 -2.89 4.21 -5.25
CA PHE A 15 -2.17 5.15 -6.11
C PHE A 15 -0.90 5.64 -5.40
N ILE A 16 0.25 5.30 -5.99
CA ILE A 16 1.55 5.62 -5.44
C ILE A 16 2.22 6.65 -6.35
N LYS A 17 2.88 7.62 -5.75
CA LYS A 17 3.60 8.65 -6.47
C LYS A 17 4.76 8.04 -7.24
N THR A 18 4.73 8.20 -8.56
CA THR A 18 5.75 7.72 -9.48
C THR A 18 5.95 8.76 -10.58
N PRO A 19 6.98 8.64 -11.43
CA PRO A 19 7.08 9.52 -12.62
C PRO A 19 5.82 9.48 -13.48
N MET A 20 5.11 8.36 -13.55
CA MET A 20 3.86 8.27 -14.32
C MET A 20 2.76 9.15 -13.72
N THR A 21 2.62 9.19 -12.40
CA THR A 21 1.63 10.06 -11.75
C THR A 21 2.00 11.52 -11.88
N ASP A 22 3.30 11.83 -11.88
CA ASP A 22 3.79 13.19 -12.06
C ASP A 22 3.52 13.72 -13.49
N ALA A 23 3.37 12.83 -14.47
CA ALA A 23 3.07 13.18 -15.85
C ALA A 23 1.59 13.45 -16.10
N LEU A 24 0.70 13.19 -15.12
CA LEU A 24 -0.72 13.46 -15.27
C LEU A 24 -1.02 14.96 -15.30
N THR A 25 -2.09 15.33 -16.01
CA THR A 25 -2.59 16.70 -15.95
C THR A 25 -3.15 16.99 -14.56
N GLU A 26 -3.27 18.27 -14.21
CA GLU A 26 -3.87 18.67 -12.94
C GLU A 26 -5.29 18.12 -12.79
N GLU A 27 -6.07 18.16 -13.87
CA GLU A 27 -7.44 17.64 -13.87
C GLU A 27 -7.47 16.13 -13.59
N GLN A 28 -6.60 15.37 -14.27
CA GLN A 28 -6.50 13.93 -14.06
C GLN A 28 -6.06 13.61 -12.64
N ARG A 29 -5.09 14.35 -12.12
CA ARG A 29 -4.58 14.16 -10.76
C ARG A 29 -5.68 14.42 -9.73
N ASN A 30 -6.43 15.51 -9.89
CA ASN A 30 -7.51 15.86 -8.97
C ASN A 30 -8.62 14.81 -8.98
N ALA A 31 -8.93 14.26 -10.16
CA ALA A 31 -9.92 13.18 -10.24
C ALA A 31 -9.46 11.94 -9.47
N MET A 32 -8.20 11.57 -9.59
CA MET A 32 -7.66 10.42 -8.85
C MET A 32 -7.61 10.68 -7.35
N LEU A 33 -7.17 11.87 -6.94
CA LEU A 33 -7.12 12.23 -5.51
C LEU A 33 -8.50 12.25 -4.88
N GLY A 34 -9.54 12.57 -5.66
CA GLY A 34 -10.91 12.54 -5.18
C GLY A 34 -11.39 11.16 -4.76
N LEU A 35 -10.75 10.09 -5.25
CA LEU A 35 -11.09 8.71 -4.92
C LEU A 35 -10.38 8.20 -3.67
N ILE A 36 -9.43 8.97 -3.13
CA ILE A 36 -8.60 8.56 -2.00
C ILE A 36 -9.07 9.32 -0.75
N ALA A 37 -9.43 8.59 0.31
CA ALA A 37 -9.92 9.24 1.53
C ALA A 37 -8.90 10.20 2.13
N MET A 38 -7.61 9.86 2.11
CA MET A 38 -6.54 10.71 2.63
C MET A 38 -6.13 11.83 1.68
N LYS A 39 -6.72 11.87 0.47
CA LYS A 39 -6.53 12.94 -0.52
C LYS A 39 -5.07 13.20 -0.91
N ARG A 40 -4.26 12.14 -0.91
CA ARG A 40 -2.88 12.20 -1.40
C ARG A 40 -2.44 10.85 -1.93
N TYR A 41 -1.46 10.86 -2.83
CA TYR A 41 -0.80 9.62 -3.24
C TYR A 41 0.03 9.06 -2.08
N GLY A 42 0.19 7.74 -2.05
CA GLY A 42 1.17 7.13 -1.19
C GLY A 42 2.58 7.33 -1.75
N LEU A 43 3.55 7.24 -0.88
CA LEU A 43 4.96 7.26 -1.27
C LEU A 43 5.49 5.84 -1.29
N PRO A 44 6.47 5.52 -2.17
CA PRO A 44 7.08 4.19 -2.20
C PRO A 44 7.58 3.75 -0.82
N GLU A 45 8.09 4.68 -0.01
CA GLU A 45 8.57 4.39 1.34
C GLU A 45 7.45 3.89 2.25
N GLU A 46 6.22 4.32 2.02
CA GLU A 46 5.07 3.88 2.82
C GLU A 46 4.72 2.42 2.52
N ILE A 47 4.92 1.98 1.27
CA ILE A 47 4.78 0.56 0.92
C ILE A 47 5.93 -0.24 1.54
N ALA A 48 7.17 0.26 1.37
CA ALA A 48 8.36 -0.41 1.89
C ALA A 48 8.30 -0.58 3.40
N GLY A 49 7.75 0.41 4.13
CA GLY A 49 7.61 0.32 5.58
C GLY A 49 6.70 -0.82 6.02
N VAL A 50 5.59 -1.03 5.31
CA VAL A 50 4.66 -2.13 5.62
C VAL A 50 5.32 -3.48 5.31
N VAL A 51 6.00 -3.60 4.17
CA VAL A 51 6.69 -4.84 3.81
C VAL A 51 7.79 -5.14 4.83
N SER A 52 8.56 -4.13 5.24
CA SER A 52 9.60 -4.28 6.26
C SER A 52 9.03 -4.79 7.58
N PHE A 53 7.87 -4.27 8.00
CA PHE A 53 7.17 -4.77 9.18
C PHE A 53 6.77 -6.23 9.01
N LEU A 54 6.19 -6.59 7.86
CA LEU A 54 5.67 -7.96 7.63
C LEU A 54 6.76 -9.02 7.64
N VAL A 55 8.00 -8.68 7.30
CA VAL A 55 9.12 -9.62 7.34
C VAL A 55 9.91 -9.55 8.64
N SER A 56 9.46 -8.73 9.59
CA SER A 56 10.13 -8.56 10.88
C SER A 56 9.57 -9.52 11.93
N LYS A 57 10.27 -9.60 13.07
CA LYS A 57 9.79 -10.38 14.22
C LYS A 57 8.48 -9.83 14.78
N ASP A 58 8.24 -8.52 14.61
CA ASP A 58 7.02 -7.90 15.12
C ASP A 58 5.77 -8.41 14.43
N ALA A 59 5.89 -8.99 13.24
CA ALA A 59 4.80 -9.60 12.50
C ALA A 59 4.78 -11.13 12.61
N SER A 60 5.42 -11.70 13.60
CA SER A 60 5.59 -13.16 13.71
C SER A 60 4.27 -13.92 13.82
N TYR A 61 3.20 -13.28 14.27
CA TYR A 61 1.88 -13.91 14.39
C TYR A 61 0.92 -13.46 13.28
N VAL A 62 1.44 -12.82 12.22
CA VAL A 62 0.66 -12.31 11.09
C VAL A 62 0.92 -13.19 9.88
N THR A 63 -0.13 -13.85 9.38
CA THR A 63 -0.03 -14.65 8.16
C THR A 63 -1.40 -14.72 7.47
N GLY A 64 -1.39 -14.95 6.17
CA GLY A 64 -2.62 -15.08 5.39
C GLY A 64 -3.35 -13.77 5.16
N GLN A 65 -2.70 -12.62 5.36
CA GLN A 65 -3.34 -11.33 5.24
C GLN A 65 -3.05 -10.66 3.90
N VAL A 66 -4.04 -9.92 3.40
CA VAL A 66 -3.85 -8.97 2.31
C VAL A 66 -4.06 -7.58 2.90
N ILE A 67 -2.99 -6.78 2.92
CA ILE A 67 -3.02 -5.47 3.54
C ILE A 67 -3.09 -4.41 2.46
N GLU A 68 -4.17 -3.64 2.45
CA GLU A 68 -4.31 -2.52 1.53
C GLU A 68 -3.54 -1.32 2.04
N ILE A 69 -2.69 -0.76 1.18
CA ILE A 69 -1.90 0.43 1.48
C ILE A 69 -2.34 1.48 0.47
N SER A 70 -3.51 2.06 0.71
CA SER A 70 -4.21 2.82 -0.31
C SER A 70 -4.71 4.19 0.14
N GLY A 71 -4.45 4.58 1.39
CA GLY A 71 -4.98 5.83 1.93
C GLY A 71 -6.51 5.88 1.96
N GLY A 72 -7.18 4.74 1.91
CA GLY A 72 -8.64 4.65 1.88
C GLY A 72 -9.21 4.83 0.47
N LEU A 73 -8.51 4.30 -0.53
CA LEU A 73 -8.98 4.35 -1.92
C LEU A 73 -10.35 3.68 -2.05
N MET A 74 -11.33 4.42 -2.57
CA MET A 74 -12.69 3.93 -2.85
C MET A 74 -13.40 3.36 -1.61
N MET A 75 -13.12 3.91 -0.47
CA MET A 75 -13.85 3.58 0.76
C MET A 75 -15.28 4.09 0.69
#